data_2c1c8e611e7e89552dcf377102c2348e
#
_entry.id   2c1c8e611e7e89552dcf377102c2348e
#
_cell.length_a   1.000
_cell.length_b   1.000
_cell.length_c   1.000
_cell.angle_alpha   90.00
_cell.angle_beta   90.00
_cell.angle_gamma   90.00
#
_symmetry.space_group_name_H-M   'P 1'
#
loop_
_entity.id
_entity.type
_entity.pdbx_description
1 polymer ?
#
loop_
_entity_poly.entity_id
_entity_poly.type
_entity_poly.pdbx_seq_one_letter_code
_entity_poly.pdbx_strand_id
1 'polypeptide(L)'
;MRRSFVLLLFALGTGCTSAGSSRDALLRIVTDCLDTGAPRYCGRCTSPQAGTCDLQYPCTRSTEVWAQSEEYVAIRDLKMCGCPDGFIHGLAMPRYPVRGPEDPRRPEAIWRFGWDVARTRIRDEREIALLVNPAALRAQDQLHIHLVRLLPGARARIDALRPASIARLEEVWLAAEQHAAGRGLAAYGVIVVQSLDRGWLVVADAGATETAFTAARCAG
;
A
#
# COMPACT_ATOMS: atom_id res chain seq x y z
N MET A 1 -4.08 73.91 -1.82
CA MET A 1 -3.19 72.76 -2.03
C MET A 1 -3.76 71.55 -1.26
N ARG A 2 -4.49 70.67 -1.94
CA ARG A 2 -5.06 69.44 -1.36
C ARG A 2 -4.19 68.26 -1.79
N ARG A 3 -3.57 67.58 -0.85
CA ARG A 3 -2.79 66.38 -1.10
C ARG A 3 -3.69 65.16 -0.94
N SER A 4 -3.95 64.49 -2.05
CA SER A 4 -4.65 63.19 -2.06
C SER A 4 -3.65 62.09 -1.68
N PHE A 5 -3.95 61.39 -0.61
CA PHE A 5 -3.24 60.15 -0.25
C PHE A 5 -3.95 58.98 -0.96
N VAL A 6 -3.23 58.29 -1.81
CA VAL A 6 -3.68 57.03 -2.42
C VAL A 6 -3.20 55.90 -1.50
N LEU A 7 -4.17 55.22 -0.88
CA LEU A 7 -3.92 53.99 -0.10
C LEU A 7 -3.83 52.81 -1.05
N LEU A 8 -2.63 52.27 -1.23
CA LEU A 8 -2.45 51.02 -1.94
C LEU A 8 -2.79 49.85 -0.97
N LEU A 9 -3.93 49.18 -1.21
CA LEU A 9 -4.25 47.92 -0.54
C LEU A 9 -3.47 46.80 -1.24
N PHE A 10 -2.47 46.26 -0.52
CA PHE A 10 -1.86 44.99 -0.89
C PHE A 10 -2.81 43.84 -0.46
N ALA A 11 -3.46 43.21 -1.43
CA ALA A 11 -4.17 41.96 -1.23
C ALA A 11 -3.12 40.83 -1.06
N LEU A 12 -2.90 40.38 0.16
CA LEU A 12 -2.16 39.17 0.45
C LEU A 12 -3.03 37.97 0.00
N GLY A 13 -2.77 37.50 -1.20
CA GLY A 13 -3.33 36.23 -1.67
C GLY A 13 -2.74 35.09 -0.87
N THR A 14 -3.52 34.55 0.08
CA THR A 14 -3.24 33.28 0.71
C THR A 14 -3.44 32.17 -0.32
N GLY A 15 -2.36 31.86 -1.04
CA GLY A 15 -2.34 30.68 -1.89
C GLY A 15 -2.50 29.44 -0.99
N CYS A 16 -3.65 28.76 -1.09
CA CYS A 16 -3.80 27.40 -0.63
C CYS A 16 -2.85 26.53 -1.45
N THR A 17 -1.64 26.30 -0.94
CA THR A 17 -0.80 25.22 -1.44
C THR A 17 -1.53 23.92 -1.15
N SER A 18 -2.03 23.26 -2.20
CA SER A 18 -2.46 21.86 -2.12
C SER A 18 -1.28 21.08 -1.52
N ALA A 19 -1.45 20.61 -0.30
CA ALA A 19 -0.47 19.72 0.34
C ALA A 19 -0.40 18.46 -0.52
N GLY A 20 0.60 18.37 -1.40
CA GLY A 20 0.92 17.15 -2.12
C GLY A 20 1.07 16.03 -1.10
N SER A 21 0.46 14.88 -1.35
CA SER A 21 0.59 13.71 -0.50
C SER A 21 2.08 13.45 -0.26
N SER A 22 2.54 13.58 0.98
CA SER A 22 3.93 13.32 1.35
C SER A 22 4.25 11.86 1.05
N ARG A 23 5.39 11.59 0.42
CA ARG A 23 5.89 10.23 0.18
C ARG A 23 6.13 9.44 1.48
N ASP A 24 6.22 10.14 2.59
CA ASP A 24 6.42 9.57 3.93
C ASP A 24 5.11 9.36 4.71
N ALA A 25 3.94 9.48 4.08
CA ALA A 25 2.66 9.39 4.78
C ALA A 25 2.51 8.05 5.53
N LEU A 26 2.80 6.93 4.87
CA LEU A 26 2.74 5.62 5.51
C LEU A 26 3.81 5.44 6.59
N LEU A 27 5.01 5.95 6.38
CA LEU A 27 6.07 5.92 7.39
C LEU A 27 5.62 6.63 8.68
N ARG A 28 5.05 7.83 8.56
CA ARG A 28 4.57 8.57 9.72
C ARG A 28 3.39 7.88 10.42
N ILE A 29 2.50 7.21 9.68
CA ILE A 29 1.45 6.39 10.31
C ILE A 29 2.10 5.34 11.21
N VAL A 30 3.10 4.62 10.70
CA VAL A 30 3.80 3.58 11.47
C VAL A 30 4.56 4.15 12.67
N THR A 31 5.31 5.24 12.49
CA THR A 31 6.20 5.80 13.54
C THR A 31 5.47 6.71 14.54
N ASP A 32 4.50 7.47 14.08
CA ASP A 32 3.87 8.51 14.90
C ASP A 32 2.48 8.11 15.42
N CYS A 33 1.75 7.28 14.65
CA CYS A 33 0.39 6.89 14.99
C CYS A 33 0.29 5.53 15.70
N LEU A 34 1.06 4.55 15.24
CA LEU A 34 0.91 3.15 15.67
C LEU A 34 1.99 2.71 16.65
N ASP A 35 2.99 3.55 16.91
CA ASP A 35 3.99 3.31 17.94
C ASP A 35 3.57 3.99 19.25
N THR A 36 3.09 3.20 20.20
CA THR A 36 2.65 3.68 21.53
C THR A 36 3.79 4.24 22.37
N GLY A 37 5.05 3.92 22.04
CA GLY A 37 6.25 4.45 22.70
C GLY A 37 6.71 5.79 22.14
N ALA A 38 6.20 6.22 20.98
CA ALA A 38 6.60 7.45 20.36
C ALA A 38 6.08 8.69 21.12
N PRO A 39 6.89 9.76 21.28
CA PRO A 39 6.47 10.97 21.99
C PRO A 39 5.22 11.65 21.41
N ARG A 40 4.92 11.40 20.16
CA ARG A 40 3.77 11.95 19.43
C ARG A 40 2.70 10.90 19.12
N TYR A 41 2.72 9.80 19.87
CA TYR A 41 1.73 8.75 19.68
C TYR A 41 0.30 9.32 19.65
N CYS A 42 -0.43 8.95 18.64
CA CYS A 42 -1.81 9.36 18.44
C CYS A 42 -2.77 8.24 18.85
N GLY A 43 -3.37 8.34 20.03
CA GLY A 43 -4.34 7.36 20.53
C GLY A 43 -5.56 7.15 19.64
N ARG A 44 -5.85 8.09 18.72
CA ARG A 44 -6.94 7.94 17.73
C ARG A 44 -6.65 6.90 16.66
N CYS A 45 -5.37 6.61 16.41
CA CYS A 45 -4.97 5.60 15.44
C CYS A 45 -5.10 4.17 15.97
N THR A 46 -5.16 4.00 17.29
CA THR A 46 -5.35 2.70 17.93
C THR A 46 -6.83 2.32 18.12
N SER A 47 -7.73 3.30 18.01
CA SER A 47 -9.17 3.07 18.07
C SER A 47 -9.82 3.61 16.80
N PRO A 48 -9.48 3.06 15.62
CA PRO A 48 -9.99 3.55 14.36
C PRO A 48 -11.50 3.35 14.30
N GLN A 49 -12.20 4.38 13.83
CA GLN A 49 -13.63 4.27 13.57
C GLN A 49 -13.81 3.75 12.16
N ALA A 50 -14.30 2.53 12.03
CA ALA A 50 -14.66 1.95 10.75
C ALA A 50 -15.63 2.90 10.00
N GLY A 51 -15.40 3.09 8.71
CA GLY A 51 -16.26 3.90 7.86
C GLY A 51 -15.99 5.41 7.87
N THR A 52 -15.10 5.95 8.71
CA THR A 52 -14.72 7.35 8.62
C THR A 52 -13.61 7.56 7.58
N CYS A 53 -13.77 8.58 6.73
CA CYS A 53 -12.84 8.93 5.67
C CYS A 53 -12.27 10.33 5.86
N ASP A 54 -11.85 10.64 7.09
CA ASP A 54 -11.17 11.88 7.40
C ASP A 54 -9.74 11.84 6.85
N LEU A 55 -9.42 12.75 5.95
CA LEU A 55 -8.12 12.83 5.28
C LEU A 55 -7.09 13.68 6.03
N GLN A 56 -7.38 14.14 7.24
CA GLN A 56 -6.43 14.90 8.03
C GLN A 56 -5.32 13.99 8.56
N TYR A 57 -4.13 14.29 8.15
CA TYR A 57 -2.89 13.59 8.38
C TYR A 57 -2.12 14.19 9.59
N PRO A 58 -1.28 13.41 10.33
CA PRO A 58 -0.92 12.00 10.17
C PRO A 58 -1.84 11.00 10.90
N CYS A 59 -2.51 11.40 11.96
CA CYS A 59 -3.36 10.56 12.80
C CYS A 59 -4.82 10.82 12.48
N THR A 60 -5.33 10.17 11.45
CA THR A 60 -6.71 10.33 11.03
C THR A 60 -7.61 9.30 11.67
N ARG A 61 -8.88 9.65 11.88
CA ARG A 61 -9.91 8.70 12.32
C ARG A 61 -10.19 7.61 11.29
N SER A 62 -9.71 7.80 10.07
CA SER A 62 -9.84 6.83 8.96
C SER A 62 -8.80 5.72 8.96
N THR A 63 -7.74 5.81 9.78
CA THR A 63 -6.76 4.74 9.91
C THR A 63 -7.38 3.59 10.70
N GLU A 64 -7.82 2.56 9.99
CA GLU A 64 -8.36 1.33 10.58
C GLU A 64 -7.29 0.24 10.56
N VAL A 65 -6.91 -0.26 11.74
CA VAL A 65 -5.96 -1.37 11.85
C VAL A 65 -6.72 -2.68 11.69
N TRP A 66 -6.34 -3.48 10.70
CA TRP A 66 -6.92 -4.80 10.44
C TRP A 66 -6.25 -5.90 11.24
N ALA A 67 -4.93 -5.80 11.40
CA ALA A 67 -4.13 -6.70 12.21
C ALA A 67 -2.81 -6.05 12.59
N GLN A 68 -2.22 -6.51 13.69
CA GLN A 68 -0.89 -6.07 14.10
C GLN A 68 -0.15 -7.19 14.84
N SER A 69 1.17 -7.17 14.70
CA SER A 69 2.13 -7.97 15.48
C SER A 69 3.21 -7.03 16.01
N GLU A 70 4.24 -7.59 16.64
CA GLU A 70 5.40 -6.80 17.05
C GLU A 70 6.12 -6.17 15.88
N GLU A 71 6.23 -6.87 14.75
CA GLU A 71 7.02 -6.46 13.58
C GLU A 71 6.19 -5.81 12.46
N TYR A 72 4.89 -6.15 12.35
CA TYR A 72 4.04 -5.78 11.22
C TYR A 72 2.73 -5.15 11.66
N VAL A 73 2.17 -4.35 10.76
CA VAL A 73 0.80 -3.83 10.87
C VAL A 73 0.12 -3.89 9.50
N ALA A 74 -1.16 -4.19 9.50
CA ALA A 74 -2.01 -4.06 8.33
C ALA A 74 -3.13 -3.05 8.61
N ILE A 75 -3.33 -2.12 7.70
CA ILE A 75 -4.36 -1.08 7.79
C ILE A 75 -5.28 -1.10 6.58
N ARG A 76 -6.48 -0.54 6.75
CA ARG A 76 -7.36 -0.20 5.65
C ARG A 76 -6.77 0.96 4.84
N ASP A 77 -6.70 0.81 3.52
CA ASP A 77 -6.29 1.92 2.65
C ASP A 77 -7.44 2.96 2.53
N LEU A 78 -7.08 4.24 2.53
CA LEU A 78 -8.01 5.34 2.26
C LEU A 78 -8.71 5.25 0.90
N LYS A 79 -8.14 4.51 -0.06
CA LYS A 79 -8.78 4.21 -1.35
C LYS A 79 -10.12 3.49 -1.22
N MET A 80 -10.39 2.87 -0.08
CA MET A 80 -11.69 2.26 0.23
C MET A 80 -12.77 3.27 0.64
N CYS A 81 -12.42 4.54 0.83
CA CYS A 81 -13.39 5.57 1.21
C CYS A 81 -14.40 5.81 0.09
N GLY A 82 -15.69 5.74 0.43
CA GLY A 82 -16.77 5.88 -0.55
C GLY A 82 -17.02 4.66 -1.42
N CYS A 83 -16.30 3.56 -1.21
CA CYS A 83 -16.44 2.33 -1.98
C CYS A 83 -17.45 1.36 -1.36
N PRO A 84 -18.08 0.49 -2.17
CA PRO A 84 -18.90 -0.61 -1.68
C PRO A 84 -18.09 -1.59 -0.80
N ASP A 85 -18.75 -2.28 0.12
CA ASP A 85 -18.13 -3.22 1.06
C ASP A 85 -17.32 -4.34 0.39
N GLY A 86 -17.65 -4.70 -0.85
CA GLY A 86 -16.91 -5.70 -1.63
C GLY A 86 -15.57 -5.23 -2.17
N PHE A 87 -15.29 -3.92 -2.18
CA PHE A 87 -14.00 -3.38 -2.57
C PHE A 87 -13.02 -3.46 -1.41
N ILE A 88 -12.05 -4.34 -1.52
CA ILE A 88 -11.03 -4.57 -0.48
C ILE A 88 -9.68 -4.04 -0.95
N HIS A 89 -9.10 -3.13 -0.15
CA HIS A 89 -7.77 -2.58 -0.36
C HIS A 89 -7.11 -2.31 1.00
N GLY A 90 -6.21 -3.20 1.40
CA GLY A 90 -5.42 -3.06 2.62
C GLY A 90 -3.95 -2.84 2.32
N LEU A 91 -3.20 -2.42 3.32
CA LEU A 91 -1.75 -2.21 3.26
C LEU A 91 -1.11 -2.92 4.44
N ALA A 92 -0.26 -3.91 4.18
CA ALA A 92 0.58 -4.53 5.20
C ALA A 92 1.99 -3.92 5.16
N MET A 93 2.51 -3.51 6.31
CA MET A 93 3.76 -2.76 6.43
C MET A 93 4.62 -3.27 7.59
N PRO A 94 5.97 -3.19 7.48
CA PRO A 94 6.83 -3.28 8.66
C PRO A 94 6.55 -2.11 9.62
N ARG A 95 6.67 -2.34 10.92
CA ARG A 95 6.56 -1.29 11.95
C ARG A 95 7.84 -0.47 12.13
N TYR A 96 8.83 -0.69 11.28
CA TYR A 96 10.07 0.04 11.22
C TYR A 96 10.34 0.55 9.79
N PRO A 97 11.20 1.56 9.62
CA PRO A 97 11.47 2.14 8.30
C PRO A 97 12.11 1.15 7.34
N VAL A 98 11.45 0.89 6.20
CA VAL A 98 11.96 0.11 5.07
C VAL A 98 11.59 0.83 3.78
N ARG A 99 12.55 1.17 2.96
CA ARG A 99 12.37 1.95 1.72
C ARG A 99 11.93 1.08 0.54
N GLY A 100 10.77 0.46 0.66
CA GLY A 100 10.22 -0.34 -0.44
C GLY A 100 10.94 -1.67 -0.69
N PRO A 101 10.61 -2.34 -1.80
CA PRO A 101 11.13 -3.67 -2.12
C PRO A 101 12.62 -3.68 -2.46
N GLU A 102 13.25 -2.55 -2.72
CA GLU A 102 14.67 -2.42 -3.01
C GLU A 102 15.55 -2.36 -1.75
N ASP A 103 14.94 -2.10 -0.58
CA ASP A 103 15.68 -2.04 0.69
C ASP A 103 16.16 -3.45 1.08
N PRO A 104 17.46 -3.67 1.31
CA PRO A 104 17.97 -4.99 1.70
C PRO A 104 17.43 -5.47 3.07
N ARG A 105 16.85 -4.57 3.87
CA ARG A 105 16.20 -4.90 5.16
C ARG A 105 14.74 -5.32 5.00
N ARG A 106 14.24 -5.42 3.76
CA ARG A 106 12.86 -5.87 3.51
C ARG A 106 12.62 -7.26 4.13
N PRO A 107 11.61 -7.42 4.98
CA PRO A 107 11.39 -8.70 5.63
C PRO A 107 10.69 -9.70 4.69
N GLU A 108 11.11 -10.96 4.75
CA GLU A 108 10.48 -12.03 3.98
C GLU A 108 9.11 -12.40 4.55
N ALA A 109 8.97 -12.43 5.87
CA ALA A 109 7.74 -12.84 6.55
C ALA A 109 6.54 -11.88 6.35
N ILE A 110 6.76 -10.68 5.80
CA ILE A 110 5.67 -9.72 5.52
C ILE A 110 4.62 -10.29 4.55
N TRP A 111 5.04 -11.17 3.62
CA TRP A 111 4.13 -11.80 2.68
C TRP A 111 3.18 -12.78 3.37
N ARG A 112 3.69 -13.56 4.34
CA ARG A 112 2.87 -14.44 5.17
C ARG A 112 1.89 -13.63 6.00
N PHE A 113 2.38 -12.60 6.70
CA PHE A 113 1.52 -11.71 7.48
C PHE A 113 0.42 -11.09 6.61
N GLY A 114 0.79 -10.54 5.44
CA GLY A 114 -0.17 -9.95 4.50
C GLY A 114 -1.21 -10.96 4.00
N TRP A 115 -0.78 -12.19 3.69
CA TRP A 115 -1.69 -13.25 3.26
C TRP A 115 -2.71 -13.61 4.34
N ASP A 116 -2.24 -13.81 5.57
CA ASP A 116 -3.11 -14.18 6.69
C ASP A 116 -4.13 -13.09 6.99
N VAL A 117 -3.78 -11.81 6.83
CA VAL A 117 -4.74 -10.70 6.94
C VAL A 117 -5.71 -10.68 5.75
N ALA A 118 -5.21 -10.82 4.52
CA ALA A 118 -6.06 -10.79 3.33
C ALA A 118 -7.18 -11.85 3.36
N ARG A 119 -6.87 -13.07 3.82
CA ARG A 119 -7.85 -14.17 4.00
C ARG A 119 -9.00 -13.82 4.94
N THR A 120 -8.78 -12.94 5.90
CA THR A 120 -9.86 -12.50 6.81
C THR A 120 -10.84 -11.53 6.13
N ARG A 121 -10.41 -10.90 5.03
CA ARG A 121 -11.16 -9.85 4.31
C ARG A 121 -11.71 -10.32 2.97
N ILE A 122 -11.05 -11.27 2.33
CA ILE A 122 -11.42 -11.83 1.03
C ILE A 122 -11.65 -13.33 1.21
N ARG A 123 -12.91 -13.75 1.12
CA ARG A 123 -13.32 -15.14 1.43
C ARG A 123 -12.78 -16.17 0.43
N ASP A 124 -12.78 -15.83 -0.85
CA ASP A 124 -12.20 -16.71 -1.87
C ASP A 124 -10.70 -16.41 -2.01
N GLU A 125 -9.87 -17.30 -1.50
CA GLU A 125 -8.41 -17.15 -1.57
C GLU A 125 -7.90 -17.07 -3.02
N ARG A 126 -8.63 -17.58 -4.00
CA ARG A 126 -8.28 -17.47 -5.41
C ARG A 126 -8.38 -16.06 -5.95
N GLU A 127 -9.13 -15.19 -5.28
CA GLU A 127 -9.26 -13.78 -5.63
C GLU A 127 -8.26 -12.89 -4.91
N ILE A 128 -7.49 -13.43 -3.96
CA ILE A 128 -6.48 -12.66 -3.24
C ILE A 128 -5.29 -12.38 -4.16
N ALA A 129 -4.86 -11.13 -4.19
CA ALA A 129 -3.56 -10.72 -4.68
C ALA A 129 -2.82 -9.93 -3.61
N LEU A 130 -1.55 -10.27 -3.41
CA LEU A 130 -0.60 -9.45 -2.67
C LEU A 130 0.34 -8.82 -3.68
N LEU A 131 0.56 -7.51 -3.59
CA LEU A 131 1.42 -6.85 -4.56
C LEU A 131 2.16 -5.65 -3.98
N VAL A 132 3.27 -5.30 -4.63
CA VAL A 132 4.02 -4.07 -4.40
C VAL A 132 4.38 -3.44 -5.74
N ASN A 133 4.20 -2.15 -5.86
CA ASN A 133 4.56 -1.41 -7.07
C ASN A 133 6.08 -1.15 -7.16
N PRO A 134 6.65 -1.07 -8.37
CA PRO A 134 8.04 -0.65 -8.56
C PRO A 134 8.25 0.80 -8.08
N ALA A 135 9.51 1.16 -7.77
CA ALA A 135 9.87 2.47 -7.21
C ALA A 135 9.29 3.66 -7.97
N ALA A 136 9.34 3.63 -9.30
CA ALA A 136 8.87 4.71 -10.15
C ALA A 136 7.34 4.91 -10.14
N LEU A 137 6.57 3.89 -9.72
CA LEU A 137 5.12 3.86 -9.81
C LEU A 137 4.42 3.82 -8.45
N ARG A 138 5.17 3.94 -7.36
CA ARG A 138 4.59 4.02 -6.00
C ARG A 138 4.56 5.45 -5.49
N ALA A 139 3.51 5.80 -4.77
CA ALA A 139 3.34 7.12 -4.17
C ALA A 139 3.96 7.26 -2.77
N GLN A 140 4.32 6.14 -2.13
CA GLN A 140 4.83 6.07 -0.76
C GLN A 140 6.15 5.31 -0.72
N ASP A 141 7.12 5.80 0.06
CA ASP A 141 8.45 5.19 0.16
C ASP A 141 8.51 4.06 1.20
N GLN A 142 7.69 4.10 2.27
CA GLN A 142 7.59 2.97 3.20
C GLN A 142 7.14 1.71 2.46
N LEU A 143 7.84 0.58 2.68
CA LEU A 143 7.42 -0.72 2.15
C LEU A 143 6.00 -1.03 2.59
N HIS A 144 5.14 -1.31 1.62
CA HIS A 144 3.77 -1.74 1.86
C HIS A 144 3.34 -2.75 0.81
N ILE A 145 2.76 -3.83 1.29
CA ILE A 145 2.14 -4.85 0.45
C ILE A 145 0.66 -4.54 0.36
N HIS A 146 0.15 -4.32 -0.84
CA HIS A 146 -1.28 -4.18 -1.08
C HIS A 146 -1.98 -5.52 -0.90
N LEU A 147 -3.06 -5.54 -0.14
CA LEU A 147 -3.94 -6.67 0.12
C LEU A 147 -5.24 -6.41 -0.64
N VAL A 148 -5.39 -7.01 -1.80
CA VAL A 148 -6.41 -6.62 -2.77
C VAL A 148 -7.05 -7.82 -3.47
N ARG A 149 -8.14 -7.54 -4.19
CA ARG A 149 -8.84 -8.53 -4.99
C ARG A 149 -8.40 -8.47 -6.45
N LEU A 150 -8.17 -9.65 -7.06
CA LEU A 150 -7.90 -9.77 -8.48
C LEU A 150 -9.08 -9.27 -9.32
N LEU A 151 -8.78 -8.61 -10.43
CA LEU A 151 -9.77 -8.34 -11.47
C LEU A 151 -10.17 -9.62 -12.21
N PRO A 152 -11.39 -9.69 -12.74
CA PRO A 152 -11.77 -10.74 -13.69
C PRO A 152 -10.74 -10.86 -14.83
N GLY A 153 -10.30 -12.07 -15.14
CA GLY A 153 -9.30 -12.34 -16.16
C GLY A 153 -7.84 -12.00 -15.79
N ALA A 154 -7.57 -11.47 -14.59
CA ALA A 154 -6.19 -11.18 -14.15
C ALA A 154 -5.33 -12.44 -14.08
N ARG A 155 -5.91 -13.59 -13.71
CA ARG A 155 -5.16 -14.86 -13.66
C ARG A 155 -4.57 -15.24 -15.01
N ALA A 156 -5.36 -15.18 -16.09
CA ALA A 156 -4.83 -15.49 -17.42
C ALA A 156 -3.67 -14.57 -17.82
N ARG A 157 -3.71 -13.30 -17.40
CA ARG A 157 -2.58 -12.38 -17.62
C ARG A 157 -1.36 -12.74 -16.78
N ILE A 158 -1.55 -13.17 -15.54
CA ILE A 158 -0.47 -13.66 -14.66
C ILE A 158 0.17 -14.90 -15.28
N ASP A 159 -0.63 -15.88 -15.71
CA ASP A 159 -0.14 -17.13 -16.32
C ASP A 159 0.66 -16.85 -17.61
N ALA A 160 0.22 -15.88 -18.43
CA ALA A 160 0.94 -15.46 -19.65
C ALA A 160 2.35 -14.89 -19.36
N LEU A 161 2.58 -14.38 -18.15
CA LEU A 161 3.90 -13.89 -17.72
C LEU A 161 4.82 -15.00 -17.22
N ARG A 162 4.40 -16.25 -17.25
CA ARG A 162 5.18 -17.43 -16.82
C ARG A 162 5.67 -17.27 -15.37
N PRO A 163 4.77 -17.22 -14.39
CA PRO A 163 5.12 -16.96 -12.99
C PRO A 163 6.09 -18.02 -12.45
N ALA A 164 6.92 -17.61 -11.49
CA ALA A 164 7.65 -18.55 -10.67
C ALA A 164 6.71 -19.20 -9.65
N SER A 165 6.84 -20.51 -9.43
CA SER A 165 6.09 -21.24 -8.42
C SER A 165 6.93 -21.39 -7.16
N ILE A 166 6.33 -21.13 -5.99
CA ILE A 166 6.96 -21.29 -4.68
C ILE A 166 6.07 -22.08 -3.72
N ALA A 167 6.67 -22.75 -2.76
CA ALA A 167 5.96 -23.51 -1.76
C ALA A 167 5.60 -22.67 -0.52
N ARG A 168 6.40 -21.66 -0.20
CA ARG A 168 6.28 -20.83 1.01
C ARG A 168 6.39 -19.35 0.66
N LEU A 169 5.61 -18.52 1.34
CA LEU A 169 5.56 -17.07 1.11
C LEU A 169 6.86 -16.34 1.47
N GLU A 170 7.70 -16.93 2.30
CA GLU A 170 9.02 -16.42 2.65
C GLU A 170 10.00 -16.47 1.45
N GLU A 171 9.66 -17.19 0.40
CA GLU A 171 10.47 -17.32 -0.83
C GLU A 171 10.16 -16.23 -1.88
N VAL A 172 9.16 -15.37 -1.63
CA VAL A 172 8.66 -14.41 -2.63
C VAL A 172 9.75 -13.49 -3.17
N TRP A 173 10.57 -12.89 -2.28
CA TRP A 173 11.59 -11.94 -2.74
C TRP A 173 12.63 -12.60 -3.64
N LEU A 174 13.11 -13.78 -3.26
CA LEU A 174 14.07 -14.55 -4.07
C LEU A 174 13.46 -14.95 -5.42
N ALA A 175 12.23 -15.47 -5.40
CA ALA A 175 11.53 -15.86 -6.64
C ALA A 175 11.29 -14.65 -7.56
N ALA A 176 10.94 -13.49 -6.99
CA ALA A 176 10.75 -12.27 -7.76
C ALA A 176 12.07 -11.77 -8.39
N GLU A 177 13.18 -11.83 -7.67
CA GLU A 177 14.50 -11.48 -8.19
C GLU A 177 14.91 -12.38 -9.36
N GLN A 178 14.74 -13.69 -9.21
CA GLN A 178 15.04 -14.67 -10.27
C GLN A 178 14.15 -14.47 -11.48
N HIS A 179 12.85 -14.24 -11.27
CA HIS A 179 11.89 -13.99 -12.33
C HIS A 179 12.20 -12.68 -13.08
N ALA A 180 12.57 -11.63 -12.36
CA ALA A 180 12.98 -10.35 -12.93
C ALA A 180 14.26 -10.48 -13.75
N ALA A 181 15.27 -11.18 -13.22
CA ALA A 181 16.53 -11.43 -13.90
C ALA A 181 16.32 -12.21 -15.22
N GLY A 182 15.47 -13.24 -15.20
CA GLY A 182 15.11 -14.02 -16.40
C GLY A 182 14.39 -13.21 -17.48
N ARG A 183 13.83 -12.05 -17.12
CA ARG A 183 13.15 -11.11 -18.01
C ARG A 183 13.95 -9.84 -18.30
N GLY A 184 15.15 -9.70 -17.76
CA GLY A 184 16.00 -8.52 -17.93
C GLY A 184 15.44 -7.25 -17.27
N LEU A 185 14.66 -7.37 -16.18
CA LEU A 185 14.05 -6.24 -15.49
C LEU A 185 15.00 -5.67 -14.43
N ALA A 186 15.42 -4.42 -14.59
CA ALA A 186 16.25 -3.71 -13.60
C ALA A 186 15.43 -3.12 -12.44
N ALA A 187 14.16 -2.77 -12.70
CA ALA A 187 13.22 -2.29 -11.71
C ALA A 187 11.87 -2.99 -11.93
N TYR A 188 11.25 -3.45 -10.85
CA TYR A 188 10.02 -4.23 -10.94
C TYR A 188 9.16 -4.08 -9.69
N GLY A 189 7.86 -4.25 -9.86
CA GLY A 189 6.93 -4.60 -8.81
C GLY A 189 6.77 -6.11 -8.72
N VAL A 190 6.08 -6.56 -7.69
CA VAL A 190 5.85 -7.99 -7.45
C VAL A 190 4.36 -8.22 -7.27
N ILE A 191 3.82 -9.27 -7.86
CA ILE A 191 2.49 -9.78 -7.53
C ILE A 191 2.58 -11.25 -7.14
N VAL A 192 1.83 -11.60 -6.10
CA VAL A 192 1.73 -12.94 -5.54
C VAL A 192 0.27 -13.34 -5.49
N VAL A 193 -0.05 -14.51 -6.01
CA VAL A 193 -1.39 -15.12 -5.95
C VAL A 193 -1.27 -16.58 -5.58
N GLN A 194 -2.34 -17.15 -5.02
CA GLN A 194 -2.39 -18.59 -4.77
C GLN A 194 -2.37 -19.38 -6.08
N SER A 195 -1.55 -20.42 -6.15
CA SER A 195 -1.61 -21.40 -7.24
C SER A 195 -2.91 -22.22 -7.18
N LEU A 196 -3.42 -22.62 -8.33
CA LEU A 196 -4.61 -23.51 -8.39
C LEU A 196 -4.26 -24.93 -7.91
N ASP A 197 -3.00 -25.32 -8.00
CA ASP A 197 -2.53 -26.63 -7.55
C ASP A 197 -2.04 -26.57 -6.08
N ARG A 198 -0.85 -26.03 -5.87
CA ARG A 198 -0.26 -25.87 -4.52
C ARG A 198 0.68 -24.68 -4.48
N GLY A 199 0.78 -24.04 -3.29
CA GLY A 199 1.68 -22.91 -3.07
C GLY A 199 1.21 -21.63 -3.75
N TRP A 200 2.14 -20.84 -4.20
CA TRP A 200 1.88 -19.51 -4.76
C TRP A 200 2.62 -19.29 -6.07
N LEU A 201 2.09 -18.38 -6.86
CA LEU A 201 2.67 -17.88 -8.10
C LEU A 201 3.21 -16.48 -7.87
N VAL A 202 4.45 -16.23 -8.31
CA VAL A 202 5.14 -14.94 -8.15
C VAL A 202 5.50 -14.39 -9.53
N VAL A 203 5.13 -13.15 -9.82
CA VAL A 203 5.51 -12.42 -11.02
C VAL A 203 6.23 -11.14 -10.63
N ALA A 204 7.38 -10.88 -11.23
CA ALA A 204 7.99 -9.57 -11.28
C ALA A 204 7.59 -8.87 -12.59
N ASP A 205 7.14 -7.62 -12.53
CA ASP A 205 6.72 -6.84 -13.69
C ASP A 205 7.18 -5.38 -13.59
N ALA A 206 7.61 -4.79 -14.71
CA ALA A 206 8.06 -3.41 -14.75
C ALA A 206 6.91 -2.40 -14.73
N GLY A 207 5.69 -2.84 -15.02
CA GLY A 207 4.49 -2.00 -15.04
C GLY A 207 3.91 -1.77 -13.64
N ALA A 208 2.84 -0.99 -13.59
CA ALA A 208 2.07 -0.75 -12.37
C ALA A 208 1.29 -2.02 -12.00
N THR A 209 1.89 -2.89 -11.16
CA THR A 209 1.29 -4.18 -10.77
C THR A 209 -0.11 -4.01 -10.19
N GLU A 210 -0.34 -2.95 -9.41
CA GLU A 210 -1.65 -2.66 -8.83
C GLU A 210 -2.73 -2.47 -9.90
N THR A 211 -2.52 -1.58 -10.88
CA THR A 211 -3.53 -1.28 -11.90
C THR A 211 -3.62 -2.33 -13.01
N ALA A 212 -2.55 -3.11 -13.21
CA ALA A 212 -2.54 -4.16 -14.22
C ALA A 212 -3.39 -5.37 -13.84
N PHE A 213 -3.48 -5.70 -12.54
CA PHE A 213 -4.10 -6.95 -12.08
C PHE A 213 -5.25 -6.76 -11.10
N THR A 214 -5.39 -5.56 -10.51
CA THR A 214 -6.38 -5.25 -9.49
C THR A 214 -7.05 -3.91 -9.74
N ALA A 215 -8.16 -3.64 -9.07
CA ALA A 215 -8.77 -2.32 -9.09
C ALA A 215 -8.04 -1.40 -8.08
N ALA A 216 -7.35 -0.39 -8.57
CA ALA A 216 -6.68 0.59 -7.72
C ALA A 216 -7.68 1.49 -6.96
N ARG A 217 -8.89 1.66 -7.49
CA ARG A 217 -10.03 2.36 -6.87
C ARG A 217 -11.31 1.65 -7.25
N CYS A 218 -12.37 1.81 -6.45
CA CYS A 218 -13.69 1.36 -6.86
C CYS A 218 -14.21 2.20 -8.04
N ALA A 219 -15.05 1.59 -8.88
CA ALA A 219 -15.85 2.34 -9.83
C ALA A 219 -16.82 3.23 -9.05
N GLY A 220 -16.80 4.53 -9.30
CA GLY A 220 -17.75 5.49 -8.75
C GLY A 220 -19.13 5.35 -9.37
#